data_b5742255fb7c7833babaa61ef7098475
#
_entry.id   b5742255fb7c7833babaa61ef7098475
#
_cell.length_a   1.000
_cell.length_b   1.000
_cell.length_c   1.000
_cell.angle_alpha   90.00
_cell.angle_beta   90.00
_cell.angle_gamma   90.00
#
_symmetry.space_group_name_H-M   'P 1'
#
loop_
_entity.id
_entity.type
_entity.pdbx_description
1 polymer ?
#
loop_
_entity_poly.entity_id
_entity_poly.type
_entity_poly.pdbx_seq_one_letter_code
_entity_poly.pdbx_strand_id
1 'polypeptide(L)'
;MLARTEALRQAGLFDERFFMYGEDLDLAYRIKARGWRVFYYPAVEVLHHKGASSRKQSERSIREFYRAMHVFYRKHYSRRYNGLINAMITFGIAARGALALLQNVLRPAERKRVT
;
A
#
# COMPACT_ATOMS: atom_id res chain seq x y z
N MET A 1 -12.85 -3.66 5.01
CA MET A 1 -12.43 -3.68 6.43
C MET A 1 -13.59 -3.21 7.28
N LEU A 2 -13.89 -3.88 8.39
CA LEU A 2 -14.84 -3.44 9.41
C LEU A 2 -14.02 -3.08 10.66
N ALA A 3 -14.29 -1.94 11.28
CA ALA A 3 -13.57 -1.49 12.46
C ALA A 3 -14.49 -0.80 13.46
N ARG A 4 -14.18 -0.93 14.75
CA ARG A 4 -14.90 -0.19 15.80
C ARG A 4 -14.55 1.30 15.71
N THR A 5 -15.55 2.16 15.87
CA THR A 5 -15.37 3.64 15.83
C THR A 5 -14.34 4.10 16.84
N GLU A 6 -14.32 3.52 18.04
CA GLU A 6 -13.36 3.87 19.07
C GLU A 6 -11.91 3.53 18.65
N ALA A 7 -11.68 2.37 18.02
CA ALA A 7 -10.38 2.00 17.50
C ALA A 7 -9.90 2.99 16.40
N LEU A 8 -10.82 3.45 15.54
CA LEU A 8 -10.53 4.44 14.52
C LEU A 8 -10.16 5.79 15.14
N ARG A 9 -10.88 6.25 16.14
CA ARG A 9 -10.58 7.52 16.83
C ARG A 9 -9.19 7.46 17.49
N GLN A 10 -8.89 6.39 18.21
CA GLN A 10 -7.60 6.22 18.89
C GLN A 10 -6.45 6.08 17.88
N ALA A 11 -6.67 5.45 16.74
CA ALA A 11 -5.67 5.32 15.70
C ALA A 11 -5.46 6.60 14.88
N GLY A 12 -6.40 7.57 14.89
CA GLY A 12 -6.28 8.85 14.18
C GLY A 12 -6.74 8.78 12.72
N LEU A 13 -7.73 7.93 12.39
CA LEU A 13 -8.35 7.82 11.05
C LEU A 13 -7.34 7.49 9.92
N PHE A 14 -7.69 7.82 8.68
CA PHE A 14 -6.80 7.63 7.52
C PHE A 14 -5.73 8.73 7.47
N ASP A 15 -4.53 8.34 7.06
CA ASP A 15 -3.41 9.27 6.86
C ASP A 15 -3.43 9.77 5.42
N GLU A 16 -3.62 11.07 5.23
CA GLU A 16 -3.74 11.71 3.92
C GLU A 16 -2.48 11.64 3.05
N ARG A 17 -1.34 11.24 3.62
CA ARG A 17 -0.12 10.98 2.85
C ARG A 17 -0.24 9.80 1.90
N PHE A 18 -1.22 8.91 2.15
CA PHE A 18 -1.56 7.81 1.27
C PHE A 18 -2.69 8.24 0.34
N PHE A 19 -2.35 8.53 -0.92
CA PHE A 19 -3.35 8.91 -1.92
C PHE A 19 -4.12 7.70 -2.46
N MET A 20 -3.42 6.60 -2.69
CA MET A 20 -3.97 5.35 -3.21
C MET A 20 -3.04 4.22 -2.76
N TYR A 21 -3.58 3.15 -2.25
CA TYR A 21 -2.85 2.02 -1.66
C TYR A 21 -2.16 2.31 -0.32
N GLY A 22 -2.22 1.32 0.56
CA GLY A 22 -1.52 1.34 1.84
C GLY A 22 -2.19 2.11 2.96
N GLU A 23 -3.25 2.86 2.69
CA GLU A 23 -4.03 3.59 3.69
C GLU A 23 -4.71 2.65 4.70
N ASP A 24 -5.23 1.54 4.21
CA ASP A 24 -5.87 0.49 5.01
C ASP A 24 -4.83 -0.29 5.84
N LEU A 25 -3.68 -0.58 5.25
CA LEU A 25 -2.55 -1.23 5.92
C LEU A 25 -1.98 -0.34 7.03
N ASP A 26 -1.79 0.95 6.76
CA ASP A 26 -1.32 1.93 7.74
C ASP A 26 -2.29 2.06 8.92
N LEU A 27 -3.59 2.14 8.62
CA LEU A 27 -4.62 2.22 9.64
C LEU A 27 -4.65 0.95 10.49
N ALA A 28 -4.63 -0.23 9.88
CA ALA A 28 -4.59 -1.50 10.60
C ALA A 28 -3.36 -1.63 11.49
N TYR A 29 -2.19 -1.18 11.00
CA TYR A 29 -0.96 -1.14 11.78
C TYR A 29 -1.09 -0.25 13.02
N ARG A 30 -1.66 0.97 12.88
CA ARG A 30 -1.85 1.91 13.98
C ARG A 30 -2.90 1.42 14.98
N ILE A 31 -3.97 0.79 14.52
CA ILE A 31 -5.00 0.14 15.35
C ILE A 31 -4.36 -0.95 16.21
N LYS A 32 -3.53 -1.81 15.59
CA LYS A 32 -2.80 -2.86 16.32
C LYS A 32 -1.79 -2.28 17.33
N ALA A 33 -1.10 -1.21 16.97
CA ALA A 33 -0.14 -0.53 17.86
C ALA A 33 -0.82 0.10 19.10
N ARG A 34 -2.14 0.33 19.06
CA ARG A 34 -2.95 0.80 20.20
C ARG A 34 -3.54 -0.34 21.04
N GLY A 35 -3.10 -1.59 20.81
CA GLY A 35 -3.54 -2.75 21.58
C GLY A 35 -4.83 -3.40 21.08
N TRP A 36 -5.43 -2.88 20.01
CA TRP A 36 -6.59 -3.51 19.39
C TRP A 36 -6.19 -4.74 18.59
N ARG A 37 -7.06 -5.76 18.59
CA ARG A 37 -6.83 -6.97 17.78
C ARG A 37 -7.37 -6.79 16.38
N VAL A 38 -6.59 -7.25 15.40
CA VAL A 38 -6.99 -7.31 13.99
C VAL A 38 -7.19 -8.78 13.63
N PHE A 39 -8.39 -9.11 13.14
CA PHE A 39 -8.78 -10.47 12.80
C PHE A 39 -9.00 -10.61 11.29
N TYR A 40 -8.60 -11.73 10.75
CA TYR A 40 -9.09 -12.22 9.48
C TYR A 40 -10.33 -13.09 9.74
N TYR A 41 -11.46 -12.77 9.10
CA TYR A 41 -12.70 -13.51 9.26
C TYR A 41 -13.10 -14.19 7.94
N PRO A 42 -12.82 -15.51 7.78
CA PRO A 42 -12.97 -16.20 6.51
C PRO A 42 -14.40 -16.59 6.17
N ALA A 43 -15.37 -16.46 7.10
CA ALA A 43 -16.76 -16.85 6.88
C ALA A 43 -17.57 -15.85 6.04
N VAL A 44 -16.97 -14.70 5.69
CA VAL A 44 -17.59 -13.68 4.81
C VAL A 44 -16.82 -13.58 3.52
N GLU A 45 -17.47 -13.87 2.41
CA GLU A 45 -16.95 -13.63 1.08
C GLU A 45 -17.43 -12.28 0.56
N VAL A 46 -16.50 -11.48 0.04
CA VAL A 46 -16.79 -10.21 -0.61
C VAL A 46 -16.33 -10.30 -2.06
N LEU A 47 -17.26 -10.13 -2.99
CA LEU A 47 -16.92 -10.07 -4.40
C LEU A 47 -16.24 -8.73 -4.71
N HIS A 48 -14.93 -8.78 -4.93
CA HIS A 48 -14.14 -7.62 -5.29
C HIS A 48 -13.80 -7.63 -6.78
N HIS A 49 -14.49 -6.80 -7.57
CA HIS A 49 -14.17 -6.63 -8.98
C HIS A 49 -12.87 -5.85 -9.15
N LYS A 50 -11.77 -6.58 -9.23
CA LYS A 50 -10.46 -5.96 -9.51
C LYS A 50 -10.53 -5.25 -10.87
N GLY A 51 -10.16 -3.98 -10.88
CA GLY A 51 -10.04 -3.22 -12.14
C GLY A 51 -11.29 -2.45 -12.57
N ALA A 52 -12.40 -2.48 -11.83
CA ALA A 52 -13.55 -1.64 -12.14
C ALA A 52 -13.18 -0.13 -12.10
N SER A 53 -12.29 0.25 -11.19
CA SER A 53 -11.78 1.63 -11.05
C SER A 53 -10.46 1.89 -11.79
N SER A 54 -9.72 0.86 -12.16
CA SER A 54 -8.39 0.98 -12.78
C SER A 54 -8.22 0.02 -13.96
N ARG A 55 -9.10 0.13 -14.95
CA ARG A 55 -9.01 -0.67 -16.19
C ARG A 55 -7.72 -0.45 -17.01
N LYS A 56 -6.90 0.49 -16.61
CA LYS A 56 -5.52 0.64 -17.07
C LYS A 56 -4.63 0.58 -15.82
N GLN A 57 -3.70 -0.37 -15.75
CA GLN A 57 -2.53 -0.19 -14.89
C GLN A 57 -1.82 1.06 -15.39
N SER A 58 -2.30 2.21 -14.98
CA SER A 58 -1.71 3.47 -15.38
C SER A 58 -0.36 3.58 -14.68
N GLU A 59 0.60 4.22 -15.29
CA GLU A 59 1.86 4.58 -14.65
C GLU A 59 1.64 5.21 -13.27
N ARG A 60 0.56 5.98 -13.15
CA ARG A 60 0.14 6.59 -11.89
C ARG A 60 -0.11 5.55 -10.81
N SER A 61 -0.85 4.46 -11.09
CA SER A 61 -1.11 3.40 -10.11
C SER A 61 0.17 2.72 -9.64
N ILE A 62 1.12 2.47 -10.56
CA ILE A 62 2.43 1.88 -10.23
C ILE A 62 3.21 2.86 -9.34
N ARG A 63 3.29 4.14 -9.72
CA ARG A 63 3.99 5.18 -8.94
C ARG A 63 3.42 5.31 -7.54
N GLU A 64 2.09 5.40 -7.41
CA GLU A 64 1.44 5.53 -6.11
C GLU A 64 1.61 4.29 -5.24
N PHE A 65 1.63 3.09 -5.82
CA PHE A 65 1.91 1.87 -5.08
C PHE A 65 3.31 1.89 -4.44
N TYR A 66 4.36 2.20 -5.21
CA TYR A 66 5.72 2.24 -4.67
C TYR A 66 5.96 3.45 -3.77
N ARG A 67 5.27 4.56 -4.02
CA ARG A 67 5.24 5.71 -3.11
C ARG A 67 4.63 5.33 -1.76
N ALA A 68 3.49 4.64 -1.75
CA ALA A 68 2.83 4.17 -0.55
C ALA A 68 3.73 3.21 0.26
N MET A 69 4.43 2.28 -0.42
CA MET A 69 5.43 1.42 0.24
C MET A 69 6.52 2.24 0.93
N HIS A 70 7.07 3.25 0.26
CA HIS A 70 8.11 4.12 0.82
C HIS A 70 7.58 4.91 2.01
N VAL A 71 6.40 5.52 1.90
CA VAL A 71 5.75 6.27 3.00
C VAL A 71 5.52 5.38 4.21
N PHE A 72 4.98 4.17 3.99
CA PHE A 72 4.73 3.19 5.05
C PHE A 72 6.02 2.77 5.75
N TYR A 73 7.06 2.42 4.98
CA TYR A 73 8.37 2.07 5.53
C TYR A 73 8.97 3.22 6.35
N ARG A 74 9.00 4.43 5.79
CA ARG A 74 9.53 5.61 6.47
C ARG A 74 8.81 5.90 7.77
N LYS A 75 7.48 5.76 7.79
CA LYS A 75 6.64 6.05 8.94
C LYS A 75 6.85 5.05 10.08
N HIS A 76 6.91 3.76 9.78
CA HIS A 76 6.81 2.72 10.79
C HIS A 76 8.11 1.98 11.08
N TYR A 77 9.07 1.97 10.15
CA TYR A 77 10.26 1.12 10.27
C TYR A 77 11.58 1.87 10.22
N SER A 78 11.67 3.05 9.61
CA SER A 78 12.96 3.74 9.41
C SER A 78 13.73 4.01 10.70
N ARG A 79 13.04 4.21 11.81
CA ARG A 79 13.67 4.44 13.13
C ARG A 79 14.25 3.17 13.76
N ARG A 80 13.93 1.99 13.23
CA ARG A 80 14.40 0.70 13.78
C ARG A 80 15.74 0.28 13.20
N TYR A 81 16.19 0.91 12.13
CA TYR A 81 17.36 0.52 11.37
C TYR A 81 18.33 1.68 11.23
N ASN A 82 19.62 1.35 11.05
CA ASN A 82 20.67 2.33 10.78
C ASN A 82 20.53 2.94 9.37
N GLY A 83 21.34 4.00 9.11
CA GLY A 83 21.27 4.73 7.83
C GLY A 83 21.56 3.87 6.60
N LEU A 84 22.49 2.90 6.72
CA LEU A 84 22.86 2.02 5.60
C LEU A 84 21.69 1.11 5.21
N ILE A 85 21.05 0.46 6.19
CA ILE A 85 19.89 -0.42 5.94
C ILE A 85 18.73 0.41 5.37
N ASN A 86 18.48 1.60 5.91
CA ASN A 86 17.45 2.50 5.39
C ASN A 86 17.72 2.88 3.93
N ALA A 87 18.97 3.18 3.58
CA ALA A 87 19.37 3.49 2.21
C ALA A 87 19.16 2.30 1.28
N MET A 88 19.55 1.08 1.68
CA MET A 88 19.37 -0.13 0.90
C MET A 88 17.89 -0.42 0.64
N ILE A 89 17.03 -0.32 1.65
CA ILE A 89 15.59 -0.58 1.52
C ILE A 89 14.94 0.47 0.62
N THR A 90 15.26 1.75 0.83
CA THR A 90 14.74 2.85 0.00
C THR A 90 15.16 2.68 -1.47
N PHE A 91 16.43 2.34 -1.70
CA PHE A 91 16.94 2.04 -3.04
C PHE A 91 16.22 0.84 -3.66
N GLY A 92 16.02 -0.25 -2.92
CA GLY A 92 15.30 -1.43 -3.38
C GLY A 92 13.86 -1.12 -3.81
N ILE A 93 13.14 -0.31 -3.03
CA ILE A 93 11.78 0.15 -3.38
C ILE A 93 11.81 0.98 -4.67
N ALA A 94 12.74 1.93 -4.78
CA ALA A 94 12.88 2.79 -5.95
C ALA A 94 13.26 2.00 -7.21
N ALA A 95 14.25 1.12 -7.12
CA ALA A 95 14.70 0.27 -8.22
C ALA A 95 13.58 -0.67 -8.71
N ARG A 96 12.84 -1.28 -7.77
CA ARG A 96 11.71 -2.14 -8.12
C ARG A 96 10.56 -1.36 -8.77
N GLY A 97 10.31 -0.14 -8.31
CA GLY A 97 9.34 0.78 -8.91
C GLY A 97 9.72 1.18 -10.34
N ALA A 98 10.99 1.54 -10.55
CA ALA A 98 11.52 1.86 -11.88
C ALA A 98 11.41 0.67 -12.84
N LEU A 99 11.76 -0.53 -12.39
CA LEU A 99 11.62 -1.76 -13.17
C LEU A 99 10.16 -2.04 -13.54
N ALA A 100 9.22 -1.85 -12.60
CA ALA A 100 7.80 -2.04 -12.85
C ALA A 100 7.26 -1.04 -13.90
N LEU A 101 7.71 0.21 -13.85
CA LEU A 101 7.36 1.23 -14.84
C LEU A 101 7.93 0.86 -16.22
N LEU A 102 9.19 0.44 -16.29
CA LEU A 102 9.82 0.01 -17.53
C LEU A 102 9.08 -1.19 -18.14
N GLN A 103 8.76 -2.20 -17.34
CA GLN A 103 7.98 -3.35 -17.78
C GLN A 103 6.59 -2.94 -18.28
N ASN A 104 5.96 -1.94 -17.65
CA ASN A 104 4.66 -1.43 -18.09
C ASN A 104 4.74 -0.72 -19.44
N VAL A 105 5.82 0.02 -19.71
CA VAL A 105 6.06 0.68 -20.99
C VAL A 105 6.29 -0.37 -22.11
N LEU A 106 7.06 -1.41 -21.81
CA LEU A 106 7.42 -2.46 -22.77
C LEU A 106 6.28 -3.46 -23.04
N ARG A 107 5.20 -3.45 -22.25
CA ARG A 107 4.07 -4.34 -22.49
C ARG A 107 3.28 -3.92 -23.73
N PRO A 108 2.94 -4.85 -24.66
CA PRO A 108 2.06 -4.59 -25.80
C PRO A 108 0.69 -4.07 -25.34
N ALA A 109 0.09 -3.20 -26.14
CA ALA A 109 -1.18 -2.54 -25.81
C ALA A 109 -2.33 -3.51 -25.47
N GLU A 110 -2.34 -4.70 -26.07
CA GLU A 110 -3.36 -5.74 -25.83
C GLU A 110 -3.27 -6.34 -24.41
N ARG A 111 -2.08 -6.45 -23.82
CA ARG A 111 -1.88 -6.95 -22.44
C ARG A 111 -2.03 -5.88 -21.36
N LYS A 112 -2.25 -4.62 -21.74
CA LYS A 112 -2.57 -3.53 -20.81
C LYS A 112 -4.04 -3.55 -20.37
N ARG A 113 -4.89 -4.36 -21.02
CA ARG A 113 -6.26 -4.62 -20.58
C ARG A 113 -6.20 -5.81 -19.63
N VAL A 114 -6.40 -5.54 -18.34
CA VAL A 114 -6.58 -6.61 -17.35
C VAL A 114 -7.96 -7.20 -17.59
N THR A 115 -8.00 -8.48 -17.98
CA THR A 115 -9.19 -9.32 -17.90
C THR A 115 -9.67 -9.45 -16.48
#